data_4f4ace9d9b1b42e82b34bf4303490bad
#
_entry.id   4f4ace9d9b1b42e82b34bf4303490bad
#
_cell.length_a   1.000
_cell.length_b   1.000
_cell.length_c   1.000
_cell.angle_alpha   90.00
_cell.angle_beta   90.00
_cell.angle_gamma   90.00
#
_symmetry.space_group_name_H-M   'P 1'
#
loop_
_entity.id
_entity.type
_entity.pdbx_description
1 polymer ?
#
loop_
_entity_poly.entity_id
_entity_poly.type
_entity_poly.pdbx_seq_one_letter_code
_entity_poly.pdbx_strand_id
1 'polypeptide(L)'
;MRCGRCGLTQFSAEACRRCGTPLVPTVVVRARPRDAAIHPLRDIWFSPRDTVRTLVASDPTRGVLVLSWFVGLAMFLEPMTSKANDRFPIAAAMVTAVLAGPMLSFGLVFLQALLTTGTGRLLGGEASPVELRAAFAWAQAPLLGLLVLWWPVLWMPGGRGKLALDLVGVALFVWAEILAVVLVSEVHGFSKARALGAILLAWVIKIALLVGLLLLVPTDPSKKAKPEARRFEVNGYRAVIV
;
A
#
# COMPACT_ATOMS: atom_id res chain seq x y z
N MET A 1 -8.06 -25.27 8.37
CA MET A 1 -8.03 -26.65 8.93
C MET A 1 -7.09 -27.51 8.11
N ARG A 2 -6.32 -28.39 8.72
CA ARG A 2 -5.42 -29.30 7.98
C ARG A 2 -6.08 -30.69 7.92
N CYS A 3 -6.24 -31.22 6.71
CA CYS A 3 -6.79 -32.57 6.55
C CYS A 3 -5.81 -33.60 7.08
N GLY A 4 -6.20 -34.42 8.06
CA GLY A 4 -5.35 -35.47 8.65
C GLY A 4 -4.96 -36.56 7.67
N ARG A 5 -5.71 -36.75 6.56
CA ARG A 5 -5.47 -37.79 5.58
C ARG A 5 -4.55 -37.38 4.43
N CYS A 6 -4.69 -36.19 3.87
CA CYS A 6 -3.92 -35.73 2.72
C CYS A 6 -3.07 -34.48 2.96
N GLY A 7 -3.06 -33.95 4.18
CA GLY A 7 -2.27 -32.79 4.59
C GLY A 7 -2.73 -31.45 4.01
N LEU A 8 -3.77 -31.39 3.17
CA LEU A 8 -4.28 -30.18 2.56
C LEU A 8 -4.82 -29.23 3.64
N THR A 9 -4.37 -27.97 3.62
CA THR A 9 -4.87 -26.92 4.52
C THR A 9 -6.02 -26.18 3.84
N GLN A 10 -7.18 -26.11 4.50
CA GLN A 10 -8.39 -25.43 4.01
C GLN A 10 -8.93 -24.49 5.09
N PHE A 11 -9.51 -23.35 4.67
CA PHE A 11 -10.03 -22.35 5.61
C PHE A 11 -11.44 -22.67 6.13
N SER A 12 -12.29 -23.21 5.26
CA SER A 12 -13.65 -23.60 5.62
C SER A 12 -14.16 -24.66 4.66
N ALA A 13 -14.38 -25.85 5.12
CA ALA A 13 -15.16 -26.86 4.44
C ALA A 13 -15.58 -27.94 5.47
N GLU A 14 -16.75 -28.48 5.32
CA GLU A 14 -17.21 -29.61 6.14
C GLU A 14 -16.45 -30.89 5.80
N ALA A 15 -15.94 -30.98 4.58
CA ALA A 15 -15.12 -32.09 4.11
C ALA A 15 -13.94 -31.61 3.25
N CYS A 16 -12.86 -32.38 3.25
CA CYS A 16 -11.69 -32.09 2.44
C CYS A 16 -12.03 -32.19 0.95
N ARG A 17 -11.82 -31.10 0.21
CA ARG A 17 -12.11 -31.02 -1.23
C ARG A 17 -11.28 -32.01 -2.06
N ARG A 18 -10.14 -32.49 -1.54
CA ARG A 18 -9.26 -33.43 -2.25
C ARG A 18 -9.59 -34.89 -2.02
N CYS A 19 -9.99 -35.27 -0.81
CA CYS A 19 -10.19 -36.68 -0.43
C CYS A 19 -11.55 -36.98 0.20
N GLY A 20 -12.45 -36.00 0.27
CA GLY A 20 -13.80 -36.16 0.84
C GLY A 20 -13.86 -36.43 2.35
N THR A 21 -12.68 -36.53 3.03
CA THR A 21 -12.67 -36.83 4.47
C THR A 21 -13.29 -35.68 5.23
N PRO A 22 -14.28 -35.94 6.14
CA PRO A 22 -14.85 -34.89 6.94
C PRO A 22 -13.77 -34.21 7.78
N LEU A 23 -13.73 -32.90 7.71
CA LEU A 23 -12.78 -32.08 8.45
C LEU A 23 -13.38 -31.79 9.81
N VAL A 24 -13.09 -32.69 10.74
CA VAL A 24 -13.38 -32.41 12.16
C VAL A 24 -12.50 -31.17 12.51
N PRO A 25 -13.07 -30.09 13.06
CA PRO A 25 -12.32 -28.95 13.52
C PRO A 25 -11.40 -29.38 14.69
N THR A 26 -10.22 -29.93 14.36
CA THR A 26 -9.19 -30.35 15.33
C THR A 26 -8.42 -29.15 15.92
N VAL A 27 -8.65 -28.00 15.40
CA VAL A 27 -8.26 -26.77 16.06
C VAL A 27 -9.52 -26.22 16.70
N VAL A 28 -9.66 -26.44 18.00
CA VAL A 28 -10.30 -25.44 18.84
C VAL A 28 -9.49 -24.16 18.58
N VAL A 29 -9.83 -23.45 17.50
CA VAL A 29 -9.58 -22.02 17.48
C VAL A 29 -10.22 -21.60 18.79
N ARG A 30 -9.39 -21.33 19.82
CA ARG A 30 -9.88 -20.59 20.97
C ARG A 30 -10.53 -19.38 20.33
N ALA A 31 -11.84 -19.53 20.11
CA ALA A 31 -12.66 -18.42 19.71
C ALA A 31 -12.37 -17.39 20.81
N ARG A 32 -11.52 -16.44 20.48
CA ARG A 32 -11.39 -15.25 21.33
C ARG A 32 -12.84 -14.83 21.50
N PRO A 33 -13.35 -14.69 22.74
CA PRO A 33 -14.73 -14.35 22.96
C PRO A 33 -15.09 -13.28 21.93
N ARG A 34 -16.15 -13.46 21.16
CA ARG A 34 -16.60 -12.49 20.14
C ARG A 34 -16.74 -11.06 20.67
N ASP A 35 -16.76 -10.95 22.01
CA ASP A 35 -16.93 -9.73 22.78
C ASP A 35 -15.61 -9.04 23.18
N ALA A 36 -14.42 -9.61 22.90
CA ALA A 36 -13.18 -8.90 23.11
C ALA A 36 -13.10 -7.77 22.07
N ALA A 37 -13.34 -6.53 22.51
CA ALA A 37 -13.23 -5.34 21.69
C ALA A 37 -11.84 -5.34 21.04
N ILE A 38 -11.79 -5.62 19.73
CA ILE A 38 -10.54 -5.58 18.98
C ILE A 38 -10.23 -4.10 18.75
N HIS A 39 -9.04 -3.68 19.12
CA HIS A 39 -8.48 -2.40 18.73
C HIS A 39 -7.54 -2.59 17.53
N PRO A 40 -8.07 -2.66 16.28
CA PRO A 40 -7.31 -3.13 15.13
C PRO A 40 -6.02 -2.35 14.91
N LEU A 41 -6.03 -1.03 15.15
CA LEU A 41 -4.85 -0.17 14.99
C LEU A 41 -3.73 -0.52 15.97
N ARG A 42 -4.05 -0.94 17.19
CA ARG A 42 -3.05 -1.37 18.18
C ARG A 42 -2.64 -2.81 17.93
N ASP A 43 -3.64 -3.67 17.74
CA ASP A 43 -3.42 -5.11 17.69
C ASP A 43 -2.67 -5.54 16.42
N ILE A 44 -2.73 -4.76 15.32
CA ILE A 44 -1.95 -5.00 14.10
C ILE A 44 -0.44 -4.95 14.33
N TRP A 45 0.02 -4.19 15.33
CA TRP A 45 1.44 -4.09 15.67
C TRP A 45 1.96 -5.28 16.46
N PHE A 46 1.13 -5.85 17.33
CA PHE A 46 1.55 -6.89 18.28
C PHE A 46 1.08 -8.30 17.89
N SER A 47 -0.05 -8.40 17.19
CA SER A 47 -0.67 -9.66 16.81
C SER A 47 -1.29 -9.58 15.39
N PRO A 48 -0.49 -9.26 14.34
CA PRO A 48 -1.02 -8.97 13.01
C PRO A 48 -1.85 -10.11 12.41
N ARG A 49 -1.46 -11.37 12.65
CA ARG A 49 -2.16 -12.54 12.13
C ARG A 49 -3.54 -12.70 12.74
N ASP A 50 -3.65 -12.59 14.05
CA ASP A 50 -4.93 -12.75 14.74
C ASP A 50 -5.86 -11.59 14.42
N THR A 51 -5.30 -10.39 14.26
CA THR A 51 -6.03 -9.19 13.87
C THR A 51 -6.64 -9.36 12.48
N VAL A 52 -5.85 -9.75 11.47
CA VAL A 52 -6.39 -9.91 10.11
C VAL A 52 -7.38 -11.06 10.01
N ARG A 53 -7.15 -12.19 10.68
CA ARG A 53 -8.13 -13.30 10.74
C ARG A 53 -9.47 -12.83 11.27
N THR A 54 -9.44 -12.06 12.34
CA THR A 54 -10.67 -11.57 12.96
C THR A 54 -11.37 -10.53 12.09
N LEU A 55 -10.62 -9.62 11.47
CA LEU A 55 -11.16 -8.63 10.55
C LEU A 55 -11.79 -9.28 9.31
N VAL A 56 -11.10 -10.22 8.68
CA VAL A 56 -11.60 -10.93 7.50
C VAL A 56 -12.80 -11.78 7.83
N ALA A 57 -12.83 -12.41 9.01
CA ALA A 57 -13.95 -13.24 9.44
C ALA A 57 -15.18 -12.43 9.86
N SER A 58 -15.02 -11.21 10.36
CA SER A 58 -16.13 -10.34 10.79
C SER A 58 -16.65 -9.46 9.65
N ASP A 59 -15.81 -8.59 9.14
CA ASP A 59 -16.10 -7.66 8.04
C ASP A 59 -14.80 -7.22 7.36
N PRO A 60 -14.45 -7.80 6.19
CA PRO A 60 -13.23 -7.46 5.48
C PRO A 60 -13.23 -6.04 4.88
N THR A 61 -14.38 -5.35 4.87
CA THR A 61 -14.46 -3.97 4.37
C THR A 61 -14.24 -2.94 5.47
N ARG A 62 -14.31 -3.37 6.72
CA ARG A 62 -14.24 -2.49 7.88
C ARG A 62 -12.94 -1.71 7.95
N GLY A 63 -13.05 -0.40 7.93
CA GLY A 63 -11.94 0.51 8.07
C GLY A 63 -11.04 0.66 6.84
N VAL A 64 -11.21 -0.13 5.78
CA VAL A 64 -10.36 -0.10 4.57
C VAL A 64 -10.36 1.28 3.93
N LEU A 65 -11.52 1.87 3.71
CA LEU A 65 -11.65 3.21 3.13
C LEU A 65 -10.99 4.28 4.01
N VAL A 66 -11.32 4.27 5.30
CA VAL A 66 -10.81 5.26 6.27
C VAL A 66 -9.29 5.16 6.37
N LEU A 67 -8.76 3.95 6.48
CA LEU A 67 -7.32 3.72 6.57
C LEU A 67 -6.60 4.13 5.28
N SER A 68 -7.12 3.72 4.11
CA SER A 68 -6.55 4.14 2.82
C SER A 68 -6.60 5.66 2.63
N TRP A 69 -7.64 6.33 3.14
CA TRP A 69 -7.73 7.79 3.13
C TRP A 69 -6.58 8.42 3.90
N PHE A 70 -6.40 8.04 5.16
CA PHE A 70 -5.34 8.62 6.00
C PHE A 70 -3.93 8.23 5.55
N VAL A 71 -3.74 7.01 5.06
CA VAL A 71 -2.46 6.58 4.48
C VAL A 71 -2.15 7.37 3.21
N GLY A 72 -3.14 7.56 2.34
CA GLY A 72 -2.98 8.38 1.15
C GLY A 72 -2.60 9.82 1.49
N LEU A 73 -3.28 10.41 2.47
CA LEU A 73 -2.92 11.74 2.98
C LEU A 73 -1.48 11.75 3.51
N ALA A 74 -1.09 10.76 4.34
CA ALA A 74 0.24 10.64 4.90
C ALA A 74 1.34 10.60 3.84
N MET A 75 1.12 9.83 2.78
CA MET A 75 2.09 9.62 1.69
C MET A 75 2.22 10.81 0.75
N PHE A 76 1.15 11.62 0.60
CA PHE A 76 1.13 12.73 -0.36
C PHE A 76 1.36 14.10 0.26
N LEU A 77 1.19 14.25 1.57
CA LEU A 77 1.25 15.54 2.23
C LEU A 77 2.64 16.19 2.10
N GLU A 78 3.71 15.46 2.43
CA GLU A 78 5.08 15.97 2.32
C GLU A 78 5.49 16.25 0.87
N PRO A 79 5.36 15.30 -0.10
CA PRO A 79 5.75 15.56 -1.47
C PRO A 79 5.01 16.72 -2.13
N MET A 80 3.76 16.95 -1.76
CA MET A 80 2.98 18.06 -2.30
C MET A 80 3.39 19.40 -1.67
N THR A 81 3.55 19.45 -0.34
CA THR A 81 3.93 20.67 0.35
C THR A 81 5.38 21.09 0.07
N SER A 82 6.30 20.14 -0.14
CA SER A 82 7.68 20.43 -0.53
C SER A 82 7.82 21.06 -1.92
N LYS A 83 6.82 20.92 -2.79
CA LYS A 83 6.74 21.54 -4.12
C LYS A 83 6.04 22.90 -4.11
N ALA A 84 5.54 23.35 -2.96
CA ALA A 84 4.88 24.64 -2.86
C ALA A 84 5.89 25.79 -3.17
N ASN A 85 5.46 26.73 -4.01
CA ASN A 85 6.21 27.92 -4.43
C ASN A 85 5.21 29.02 -4.85
N ASP A 86 5.70 30.15 -5.37
CA ASP A 86 4.86 31.27 -5.80
C ASP A 86 3.85 30.89 -6.88
N ARG A 87 4.15 29.92 -7.74
CA ARG A 87 3.25 29.42 -8.80
C ARG A 87 2.28 28.34 -8.29
N PHE A 88 2.67 27.61 -7.25
CA PHE A 88 1.87 26.56 -6.64
C PHE A 88 1.85 26.78 -5.13
N PRO A 89 0.91 27.61 -4.62
CA PRO A 89 0.86 27.98 -3.21
C PRO A 89 0.56 26.78 -2.30
N ILE A 90 1.02 26.83 -1.07
CA ILE A 90 0.89 25.75 -0.09
C ILE A 90 -0.56 25.30 0.11
N ALA A 91 -1.51 26.22 0.04
CA ALA A 91 -2.93 25.88 0.16
C ALA A 91 -3.39 24.94 -0.98
N ALA A 92 -2.96 25.22 -2.23
CA ALA A 92 -3.26 24.36 -3.38
C ALA A 92 -2.56 22.98 -3.22
N ALA A 93 -1.32 22.96 -2.72
CA ALA A 93 -0.59 21.73 -2.41
C ALA A 93 -1.33 20.88 -1.37
N MET A 94 -1.80 21.49 -0.30
CA MET A 94 -2.58 20.80 0.74
C MET A 94 -3.92 20.27 0.22
N VAL A 95 -4.67 21.09 -0.54
CA VAL A 95 -5.92 20.64 -1.16
C VAL A 95 -5.67 19.46 -2.09
N THR A 96 -4.61 19.52 -2.90
CA THR A 96 -4.23 18.41 -3.79
C THR A 96 -3.88 17.16 -2.99
N ALA A 97 -3.11 17.26 -1.92
CA ALA A 97 -2.77 16.13 -1.06
C ALA A 97 -4.02 15.50 -0.42
N VAL A 98 -4.96 16.32 0.05
CA VAL A 98 -6.21 15.86 0.69
C VAL A 98 -7.15 15.17 -0.30
N LEU A 99 -7.18 15.60 -1.56
CA LEU A 99 -8.08 15.03 -2.56
C LEU A 99 -7.41 13.89 -3.35
N ALA A 100 -6.23 14.13 -3.91
CA ALA A 100 -5.56 13.17 -4.79
C ALA A 100 -4.90 12.02 -4.01
N GLY A 101 -4.31 12.30 -2.84
CA GLY A 101 -3.63 11.28 -2.03
C GLY A 101 -4.53 10.10 -1.68
N PRO A 102 -5.69 10.32 -1.04
CA PRO A 102 -6.63 9.25 -0.72
C PRO A 102 -7.14 8.48 -1.94
N MET A 103 -7.49 9.19 -3.02
CA MET A 103 -7.98 8.54 -4.26
C MET A 103 -6.91 7.61 -4.85
N LEU A 104 -5.66 8.08 -4.93
CA LEU A 104 -4.55 7.30 -5.45
C LEU A 104 -4.22 6.12 -4.53
N SER A 105 -4.18 6.33 -3.21
CA SER A 105 -3.94 5.26 -2.24
C SER A 105 -4.99 4.16 -2.34
N PHE A 106 -6.27 4.54 -2.38
CA PHE A 106 -7.35 3.58 -2.55
C PHE A 106 -7.23 2.80 -3.87
N GLY A 107 -6.97 3.50 -4.98
CA GLY A 107 -6.74 2.88 -6.29
C GLY A 107 -5.56 1.91 -6.29
N LEU A 108 -4.45 2.29 -5.66
CA LEU A 108 -3.26 1.45 -5.56
C LEU A 108 -3.49 0.22 -4.68
N VAL A 109 -4.18 0.35 -3.54
CA VAL A 109 -4.55 -0.80 -2.69
C VAL A 109 -5.48 -1.75 -3.44
N PHE A 110 -6.47 -1.20 -4.17
CA PHE A 110 -7.39 -2.00 -4.96
C PHE A 110 -6.66 -2.77 -6.08
N LEU A 111 -5.81 -2.08 -6.84
CA LEU A 111 -5.02 -2.68 -7.91
C LEU A 111 -4.06 -3.74 -7.36
N GLN A 112 -3.36 -3.43 -6.26
CA GLN A 112 -2.44 -4.37 -5.63
C GLN A 112 -3.18 -5.63 -5.16
N ALA A 113 -4.34 -5.49 -4.53
CA ALA A 113 -5.16 -6.62 -4.10
C ALA A 113 -5.63 -7.48 -5.29
N LEU A 114 -6.06 -6.84 -6.37
CA LEU A 114 -6.51 -7.54 -7.58
C LEU A 114 -5.37 -8.34 -8.21
N LEU A 115 -4.21 -7.71 -8.42
CA LEU A 115 -3.03 -8.37 -8.99
C LEU A 115 -2.53 -9.50 -8.09
N THR A 116 -2.46 -9.27 -6.77
CA THR A 116 -2.03 -10.30 -5.81
C THR A 116 -3.05 -11.44 -5.69
N THR A 117 -4.34 -11.20 -5.93
CA THR A 117 -5.33 -12.27 -6.04
C THR A 117 -4.98 -13.19 -7.22
N GLY A 118 -4.68 -12.62 -8.39
CA GLY A 118 -4.30 -13.38 -9.59
C GLY A 118 -3.01 -14.17 -9.37
N THR A 119 -1.94 -13.49 -8.97
CA THR A 119 -0.63 -14.12 -8.73
C THR A 119 -0.64 -15.11 -7.57
N GLY A 120 -1.41 -14.83 -6.51
CA GLY A 120 -1.59 -15.73 -5.38
C GLY A 120 -2.32 -17.02 -5.78
N ARG A 121 -3.34 -16.93 -6.64
CA ARG A 121 -4.05 -18.09 -7.18
C ARG A 121 -3.14 -18.97 -8.02
N LEU A 122 -2.24 -18.39 -8.83
CA LEU A 122 -1.22 -19.12 -9.58
C LEU A 122 -0.28 -19.91 -8.66
N LEU A 123 -0.05 -19.42 -7.43
CA LEU A 123 0.77 -20.08 -6.41
C LEU A 123 -0.02 -20.99 -5.46
N GLY A 124 -1.30 -21.23 -5.76
CA GLY A 124 -2.18 -22.13 -5.00
C GLY A 124 -2.88 -21.46 -3.80
N GLY A 125 -3.01 -20.14 -3.80
CA GLY A 125 -3.76 -19.39 -2.79
C GLY A 125 -5.25 -19.32 -3.10
N GLU A 126 -6.10 -19.13 -2.06
CA GLU A 126 -7.55 -19.15 -2.17
C GLU A 126 -8.22 -17.81 -1.80
N ALA A 127 -7.44 -16.77 -1.47
CA ALA A 127 -7.97 -15.48 -1.04
C ALA A 127 -8.83 -14.80 -2.09
N SER A 128 -9.86 -14.10 -1.64
CA SER A 128 -10.68 -13.22 -2.46
C SER A 128 -10.04 -11.82 -2.60
N PRO A 129 -10.39 -11.03 -3.64
CA PRO A 129 -9.90 -9.65 -3.77
C PRO A 129 -10.32 -8.75 -2.60
N VAL A 130 -11.45 -9.03 -1.96
CA VAL A 130 -11.96 -8.24 -0.83
C VAL A 130 -11.11 -8.47 0.42
N GLU A 131 -10.77 -9.72 0.71
CA GLU A 131 -9.90 -10.10 1.82
C GLU A 131 -8.49 -9.53 1.65
N LEU A 132 -7.95 -9.57 0.42
CA LEU A 132 -6.64 -8.99 0.13
C LEU A 132 -6.63 -7.47 0.21
N ARG A 133 -7.72 -6.79 -0.17
CA ARG A 133 -7.85 -5.34 0.08
C ARG A 133 -7.75 -5.02 1.56
N ALA A 134 -8.44 -5.79 2.40
CA ALA A 134 -8.32 -5.65 3.85
C ALA A 134 -6.87 -5.86 4.30
N ALA A 135 -6.23 -6.95 3.87
CA ALA A 135 -4.86 -7.26 4.24
C ALA A 135 -3.89 -6.13 3.85
N PHE A 136 -3.96 -5.62 2.61
CA PHE A 136 -3.09 -4.52 2.17
C PHE A 136 -3.39 -3.20 2.86
N ALA A 137 -4.66 -2.84 3.03
CA ALA A 137 -5.02 -1.62 3.74
C ALA A 137 -4.48 -1.64 5.19
N TRP A 138 -4.69 -2.73 5.91
CA TRP A 138 -4.21 -2.87 7.29
C TRP A 138 -2.70 -3.04 7.40
N ALA A 139 -2.03 -3.62 6.40
CA ALA A 139 -0.58 -3.65 6.33
C ALA A 139 0.04 -2.26 6.27
N GLN A 140 -0.66 -1.28 5.69
CA GLN A 140 -0.21 0.10 5.58
C GLN A 140 -0.44 0.94 6.85
N ALA A 141 -1.09 0.41 7.89
CA ALA A 141 -1.35 1.13 9.14
C ALA A 141 -0.10 1.81 9.76
N PRO A 142 1.12 1.25 9.70
CA PRO A 142 2.33 1.92 10.16
C PRO A 142 2.59 3.28 9.51
N LEU A 143 2.20 3.45 8.24
CA LEU A 143 2.41 4.70 7.50
C LEU A 143 1.62 5.88 8.07
N LEU A 144 0.59 5.63 8.89
CA LEU A 144 -0.10 6.68 9.65
C LEU A 144 0.84 7.44 10.58
N GLY A 145 1.95 6.81 10.99
CA GLY A 145 3.01 7.47 11.78
C GLY A 145 3.60 8.70 11.07
N LEU A 146 3.60 8.73 9.73
CA LEU A 146 4.06 9.89 8.98
C LEU A 146 3.20 11.13 9.22
N LEU A 147 1.89 11.00 9.42
CA LEU A 147 1.02 12.14 9.75
C LEU A 147 1.38 12.76 11.09
N VAL A 148 1.72 11.92 12.08
CA VAL A 148 2.11 12.39 13.41
C VAL A 148 3.48 13.06 13.36
N LEU A 149 4.41 12.49 12.58
CA LEU A 149 5.78 12.99 12.49
C LEU A 149 5.92 14.22 11.59
N TRP A 150 5.01 14.39 10.62
CA TRP A 150 5.07 15.52 9.69
C TRP A 150 4.97 16.87 10.40
N TRP A 151 4.11 16.98 11.41
CA TRP A 151 3.90 18.24 12.14
C TRP A 151 5.17 18.78 12.83
N PRO A 152 5.88 18.02 13.69
CA PRO A 152 7.12 18.51 14.31
C PRO A 152 8.22 18.78 13.29
N VAL A 153 8.26 18.05 12.17
CA VAL A 153 9.29 18.22 11.12
C VAL A 153 9.19 19.58 10.44
N LEU A 154 8.00 20.15 10.30
CA LEU A 154 7.81 21.50 9.74
C LEU A 154 8.55 22.59 10.54
N TRP A 155 8.78 22.38 11.82
CA TRP A 155 9.41 23.34 12.72
C TRP A 155 10.92 23.12 12.87
N MET A 156 11.48 22.08 12.26
CA MET A 156 12.91 21.80 12.32
C MET A 156 13.70 22.63 11.30
N PRO A 157 14.66 23.47 11.74
CA PRO A 157 15.45 24.30 10.83
C PRO A 157 16.46 23.47 10.03
N GLY A 158 16.85 23.98 8.84
CA GLY A 158 18.01 23.52 8.11
C GLY A 158 17.85 22.18 7.35
N GLY A 159 16.62 21.77 7.01
CA GLY A 159 16.38 20.55 6.20
C GLY A 159 16.63 19.22 6.94
N ARG A 160 17.15 19.26 8.17
CA ARG A 160 17.39 18.05 8.98
C ARG A 160 16.11 17.27 9.28
N GLY A 161 15.00 17.98 9.45
CA GLY A 161 13.69 17.37 9.63
C GLY A 161 13.26 16.54 8.43
N LYS A 162 13.53 17.03 7.21
CA LYS A 162 13.20 16.27 5.99
C LYS A 162 13.96 14.94 5.93
N LEU A 163 15.27 14.96 6.14
CA LEU A 163 16.08 13.72 6.14
C LEU A 163 15.57 12.73 7.20
N ALA A 164 15.25 13.21 8.40
CA ALA A 164 14.69 12.35 9.45
C ALA A 164 13.35 11.74 9.04
N LEU A 165 12.47 12.54 8.42
CA LEU A 165 11.17 12.07 7.93
C LEU A 165 11.34 11.05 6.81
N ASP A 166 12.25 11.27 5.86
CA ASP A 166 12.55 10.37 4.77
C ASP A 166 13.05 9.01 5.31
N LEU A 167 14.00 9.02 6.26
CA LEU A 167 14.54 7.80 6.88
C LEU A 167 13.47 7.00 7.65
N VAL A 168 12.67 7.70 8.46
CA VAL A 168 11.56 7.07 9.18
C VAL A 168 10.49 6.57 8.19
N GLY A 169 10.21 7.33 7.14
CA GLY A 169 9.30 6.94 6.07
C GLY A 169 9.71 5.62 5.42
N VAL A 170 10.99 5.49 5.08
CA VAL A 170 11.55 4.23 4.54
C VAL A 170 11.40 3.08 5.54
N ALA A 171 11.70 3.31 6.82
CA ALA A 171 11.56 2.27 7.84
C ALA A 171 10.10 1.81 8.02
N LEU A 172 9.15 2.76 8.07
CA LEU A 172 7.72 2.47 8.15
C LEU A 172 7.21 1.76 6.89
N PHE A 173 7.71 2.14 5.71
CA PHE A 173 7.37 1.47 4.45
C PHE A 173 7.86 0.02 4.43
N VAL A 174 9.13 -0.22 4.79
CA VAL A 174 9.68 -1.59 4.90
C VAL A 174 8.87 -2.42 5.90
N TRP A 175 8.48 -1.83 7.03
CA TRP A 175 7.63 -2.50 8.01
C TRP A 175 6.26 -2.83 7.46
N ALA A 176 5.63 -1.92 6.72
CA ALA A 176 4.35 -2.15 6.05
C ALA A 176 4.43 -3.30 5.02
N GLU A 177 5.52 -3.40 4.25
CA GLU A 177 5.75 -4.52 3.32
C GLU A 177 5.94 -5.86 4.05
N ILE A 178 6.67 -5.88 5.17
CA ILE A 178 6.80 -7.08 6.01
C ILE A 178 5.42 -7.52 6.52
N LEU A 179 4.61 -6.58 7.00
CA LEU A 179 3.24 -6.86 7.41
C LEU A 179 2.41 -7.38 6.23
N ALA A 180 2.51 -6.78 5.04
CA ALA A 180 1.80 -7.24 3.86
C ALA A 180 2.11 -8.71 3.55
N VAL A 181 3.38 -9.12 3.59
CA VAL A 181 3.77 -10.53 3.41
C VAL A 181 3.12 -11.44 4.47
N VAL A 182 3.12 -11.02 5.73
CA VAL A 182 2.51 -11.79 6.84
C VAL A 182 1.01 -11.92 6.64
N LEU A 183 0.32 -10.81 6.34
CA LEU A 183 -1.14 -10.78 6.21
C LEU A 183 -1.62 -11.52 4.96
N VAL A 184 -0.92 -11.32 3.81
CA VAL A 184 -1.22 -12.04 2.56
C VAL A 184 -1.01 -13.54 2.72
N SER A 185 0.07 -13.97 3.43
CA SER A 185 0.29 -15.38 3.72
C SER A 185 -0.84 -16.00 4.53
N GLU A 186 -1.38 -15.22 5.47
CA GLU A 186 -2.45 -15.64 6.35
C GLU A 186 -3.78 -15.78 5.61
N VAL A 187 -4.12 -14.78 4.81
CA VAL A 187 -5.39 -14.74 4.05
C VAL A 187 -5.41 -15.78 2.93
N HIS A 188 -4.29 -16.00 2.24
CA HIS A 188 -4.19 -17.05 1.22
C HIS A 188 -4.02 -18.47 1.78
N GLY A 189 -3.63 -18.61 3.06
CA GLY A 189 -3.38 -19.92 3.68
C GLY A 189 -2.11 -20.63 3.19
N PHE A 190 -1.11 -19.88 2.71
CA PHE A 190 0.15 -20.45 2.23
C PHE A 190 1.39 -19.88 2.98
N SER A 191 2.58 -20.39 2.65
CA SER A 191 3.82 -19.97 3.30
C SER A 191 4.17 -18.50 2.98
N LYS A 192 4.89 -17.83 3.89
CA LYS A 192 5.37 -16.45 3.70
C LYS A 192 6.22 -16.29 2.43
N ALA A 193 7.00 -17.32 2.05
CA ALA A 193 7.79 -17.29 0.83
C ALA A 193 6.91 -17.22 -0.43
N ARG A 194 5.78 -17.96 -0.45
CA ARG A 194 4.81 -17.86 -1.54
C ARG A 194 4.08 -16.52 -1.53
N ALA A 195 3.77 -15.96 -0.35
CA ALA A 195 3.19 -14.63 -0.22
C ALA A 195 4.13 -13.56 -0.81
N LEU A 196 5.40 -13.60 -0.44
CA LEU A 196 6.42 -12.72 -1.00
C LEU A 196 6.51 -12.86 -2.52
N GLY A 197 6.55 -14.10 -3.03
CA GLY A 197 6.55 -14.36 -4.47
C GLY A 197 5.31 -13.79 -5.19
N ALA A 198 4.11 -13.95 -4.60
CA ALA A 198 2.88 -13.39 -5.15
C ALA A 198 2.92 -11.85 -5.20
N ILE A 199 3.39 -11.21 -4.13
CA ILE A 199 3.52 -9.76 -4.04
C ILE A 199 4.55 -9.24 -5.05
N LEU A 200 5.74 -9.85 -5.13
CA LEU A 200 6.78 -9.45 -6.08
C LEU A 200 6.31 -9.60 -7.53
N LEU A 201 5.64 -10.70 -7.87
CA LEU A 201 5.09 -10.90 -9.20
C LEU A 201 4.01 -9.84 -9.53
N ALA A 202 3.14 -9.52 -8.56
CA ALA A 202 2.17 -8.43 -8.71
C ALA A 202 2.85 -7.07 -8.92
N TRP A 203 3.98 -6.79 -8.24
CA TRP A 203 4.78 -5.60 -8.45
C TRP A 203 5.37 -5.53 -9.86
N VAL A 204 5.94 -6.63 -10.36
CA VAL A 204 6.48 -6.70 -11.74
C VAL A 204 5.39 -6.40 -12.76
N ILE A 205 4.21 -7.03 -12.62
CA ILE A 205 3.07 -6.78 -13.50
C ILE A 205 2.63 -5.31 -13.44
N LYS A 206 2.53 -4.74 -12.23
CA LYS A 206 2.15 -3.33 -12.03
C LYS A 206 3.14 -2.38 -12.70
N ILE A 207 4.44 -2.61 -12.55
CA ILE A 207 5.48 -1.80 -13.20
C ILE A 207 5.40 -1.94 -14.71
N ALA A 208 5.25 -3.15 -15.24
CA ALA A 208 5.10 -3.38 -16.68
C ALA A 208 3.87 -2.65 -17.25
N LEU A 209 2.73 -2.68 -16.56
CA LEU A 209 1.53 -1.94 -16.95
C LEU A 209 1.76 -0.43 -16.94
N LEU A 210 2.43 0.10 -15.91
CA LEU A 210 2.74 1.53 -15.81
C LEU A 210 3.68 1.97 -16.93
N VAL A 211 4.76 1.22 -17.19
CA VAL A 211 5.70 1.51 -18.27
C VAL A 211 4.99 1.43 -19.62
N GLY A 212 4.18 0.39 -19.84
CA GLY A 212 3.38 0.26 -21.06
C GLY A 212 2.44 1.46 -21.27
N LEU A 213 1.78 1.91 -20.22
CA LEU A 213 0.90 3.09 -20.29
C LEU A 213 1.70 4.37 -20.62
N LEU A 214 2.88 4.55 -20.00
CA LEU A 214 3.74 5.71 -20.28
C LEU A 214 4.24 5.72 -21.73
N LEU A 215 4.53 4.57 -22.32
CA LEU A 215 4.94 4.45 -23.72
C LEU A 215 3.80 4.74 -24.70
N LEU A 216 2.55 4.57 -24.27
CA LEU A 216 1.36 4.88 -25.08
C LEU A 216 0.99 6.37 -25.04
N VAL A 217 1.53 7.16 -24.09
CA VAL A 217 1.29 8.61 -24.06
C VAL A 217 2.07 9.26 -25.20
N PRO A 218 1.39 9.93 -26.14
CA PRO A 218 2.07 10.61 -27.25
C PRO A 218 2.99 11.69 -26.70
N THR A 219 4.30 11.54 -26.89
CA THR A 219 5.24 12.61 -26.62
C THR A 219 5.13 13.61 -27.77
N ASP A 220 4.48 14.76 -27.51
CA ASP A 220 4.41 15.83 -28.50
C ASP A 220 5.82 16.32 -28.86
N PRO A 221 6.33 16.01 -30.07
CA PRO A 221 7.69 16.38 -30.45
C PRO A 221 7.87 17.91 -30.56
N SER A 222 6.78 18.67 -30.65
CA SER A 222 6.82 20.14 -30.82
C SER A 222 7.31 20.86 -29.56
N LYS A 223 7.24 20.23 -28.38
CA LYS A 223 7.73 20.83 -27.14
C LYS A 223 9.25 20.71 -26.94
N LYS A 224 9.95 19.88 -27.75
CA LYS A 224 11.41 19.70 -27.65
C LYS A 224 12.25 20.75 -28.35
N ALA A 225 11.67 21.65 -29.12
CA ALA A 225 12.43 22.52 -30.03
C ALA A 225 12.07 24.01 -29.93
N LYS A 226 11.95 24.55 -28.74
CA LYS A 226 12.12 25.98 -28.60
C LYS A 226 13.45 26.21 -27.87
N PRO A 227 14.58 26.43 -28.59
CA PRO A 227 15.79 26.88 -27.92
C PRO A 227 15.41 28.18 -27.20
N GLU A 228 15.54 28.14 -25.88
CA GLU A 228 15.35 29.33 -25.05
C GLU A 228 16.45 30.32 -25.51
N ALA A 229 16.03 31.29 -26.32
CA ALA A 229 16.93 32.35 -26.72
C ALA A 229 17.40 33.10 -25.45
N ARG A 230 18.53 32.69 -24.90
CA ARG A 230 19.14 33.35 -23.75
C ARG A 230 19.53 34.76 -24.16
N ARG A 231 18.76 35.71 -23.68
CA ARG A 231 19.15 37.13 -23.77
C ARG A 231 20.25 37.37 -22.75
N PHE A 232 21.46 37.60 -23.22
CA PHE A 232 22.52 38.08 -22.38
C PHE A 232 22.65 39.61 -22.60
N GLU A 233 22.55 40.34 -21.53
CA GLU A 233 22.80 41.78 -21.50
C GLU A 233 24.22 42.01 -20.93
N VAL A 234 25.16 42.29 -21.81
CA VAL A 234 26.54 42.60 -21.41
C VAL A 234 26.80 44.02 -21.80
N ASN A 235 27.10 44.88 -20.83
CA ASN A 235 27.49 46.29 -21.02
C ASN A 235 26.52 47.12 -21.89
N GLY A 236 25.22 46.97 -21.70
CA GLY A 236 24.21 47.76 -22.43
C GLY A 236 23.96 47.32 -23.87
N TYR A 237 24.60 46.28 -24.37
CA TYR A 237 24.34 45.68 -25.68
C TYR A 237 23.49 44.43 -25.55
N ARG A 238 22.34 44.38 -26.23
CA ARG A 238 21.45 43.20 -26.31
C ARG A 238 21.96 42.31 -27.45
N ALA A 239 22.52 41.15 -27.11
CA ALA A 239 22.78 40.09 -28.08
C ALA A 239 21.71 38.99 -27.90
N VAL A 240 21.08 38.61 -29.00
CA VAL A 240 20.18 37.44 -29.07
C VAL A 240 20.98 36.37 -29.81
N ILE A 241 21.33 35.29 -29.10
CA ILE A 241 21.89 34.09 -29.73
C ILE A 241 20.72 33.14 -29.98
N VAL A 242 20.47 32.83 -31.24
CA VAL A 242 19.47 31.87 -31.72
C VAL A 242 20.07 30.47 -31.74
#